data_c876581c6cca6532efbb99d7ca5e8708
#
_entry.id   c876581c6cca6532efbb99d7ca5e8708
#
_cell.length_a   1.000
_cell.length_b   1.000
_cell.length_c   1.000
_cell.angle_alpha   90.00
_cell.angle_beta   90.00
_cell.angle_gamma   90.00
#
_symmetry.space_group_name_H-M   'P 1'
#
loop_
_entity.id
_entity.type
_entity.pdbx_description
1 polymer ?
#
loop_
_entity_poly.entity_id
_entity_poly.type
_entity_poly.pdbx_seq_one_letter_code
_entity_poly.pdbx_strand_id
1 'polypeptide(L)'
;MKTHKNHLRLLILLLLVLLACVGYMTVGVHFDNQKLFAYAMRIRTPKLIAMLITAFAIGSASIVFQSIINNTIVTPCLLGMDQLYSLIHTAVFFVAGSGSFLAVNANATFAVDLAIMGAVATVIYSYLFRKTNHNVLYVLLIGTVLTSFFSSIQTTLTRVMDPNEYDTLLTDLVASFSNVNSAILVLSVAVLALVAFAFRKELALLDVLTLGKDQAINLGVDYDRCIRRLLLGVTLYIATATAMVGPLAFLGLIIANLSRQFLRTYRHSQLITGSVLFGMAVLIGGQLLVERVFVYSVPVSVFITVGGGVYFLYLLLTQRKA
;
A
#
# COMPACT_ATOMS: atom_id res chain seq x y z
N MET A 1 18.83 -25.18 10.78
CA MET A 1 17.55 -25.40 11.51
C MET A 1 16.58 -24.22 11.47
N LYS A 2 16.99 -22.94 11.66
CA LYS A 2 16.09 -21.76 11.63
C LYS A 2 15.46 -21.48 10.24
N THR A 3 16.20 -21.70 9.15
CA THR A 3 15.70 -21.50 7.78
C THR A 3 14.56 -22.44 7.41
N HIS A 4 14.63 -23.70 7.79
CA HIS A 4 13.59 -24.71 7.52
C HIS A 4 12.26 -24.35 8.22
N LYS A 5 12.32 -23.83 9.45
CA LYS A 5 11.13 -23.37 10.18
C LYS A 5 10.44 -22.17 9.52
N ASN A 6 11.21 -21.26 8.92
CA ASN A 6 10.63 -20.10 8.23
C ASN A 6 9.97 -20.50 6.90
N HIS A 7 10.54 -21.46 6.16
CA HIS A 7 9.86 -21.99 4.96
C HIS A 7 8.54 -22.67 5.31
N LEU A 8 8.50 -23.45 6.40
CA LEU A 8 7.24 -24.04 6.88
C LEU A 8 6.20 -22.97 7.26
N ARG A 9 6.61 -21.90 7.94
CA ARG A 9 5.72 -20.79 8.30
C ARG A 9 5.17 -20.06 7.07
N LEU A 10 6.01 -19.80 6.05
CA LEU A 10 5.58 -19.22 4.79
C LEU A 10 4.60 -20.14 4.05
N LEU A 11 4.83 -21.45 4.09
CA LEU A 11 3.92 -22.43 3.49
C LEU A 11 2.57 -22.45 4.20
N ILE A 12 2.54 -22.38 5.54
CA ILE A 12 1.29 -22.25 6.31
C ILE A 12 0.53 -20.99 5.93
N LEU A 13 1.23 -19.84 5.82
CA LEU A 13 0.60 -18.58 5.37
C LEU A 13 0.07 -18.69 3.94
N LEU A 14 0.80 -19.32 3.05
CA LEU A 14 0.35 -19.54 1.67
C LEU A 14 -0.92 -20.40 1.63
N LEU A 15 -0.95 -21.49 2.40
CA LEU A 15 -2.15 -22.32 2.52
C LEU A 15 -3.34 -21.55 3.08
N LEU A 16 -3.12 -20.70 4.09
CA LEU A 16 -4.16 -19.84 4.67
C LEU A 16 -4.70 -18.87 3.62
N VAL A 17 -3.82 -18.24 2.83
CA VAL A 17 -4.25 -17.34 1.73
C VAL A 17 -5.02 -18.09 0.67
N LEU A 18 -4.57 -19.27 0.25
CA LEU A 18 -5.29 -20.11 -0.72
C LEU A 18 -6.68 -20.49 -0.19
N LEU A 19 -6.78 -20.86 1.07
CA LEU A 19 -8.04 -21.17 1.73
C LEU A 19 -8.97 -19.94 1.79
N ALA A 20 -8.43 -18.78 2.09
CA ALA A 20 -9.17 -17.52 2.07
C ALA A 20 -9.65 -17.15 0.66
N CYS A 21 -8.82 -17.35 -0.38
CA CYS A 21 -9.21 -17.14 -1.78
C CYS A 21 -10.35 -18.06 -2.19
N VAL A 22 -10.23 -19.37 -1.88
CA VAL A 22 -11.30 -20.34 -2.17
C VAL A 22 -12.57 -19.98 -1.40
N GLY A 23 -12.46 -19.66 -0.11
CA GLY A 23 -13.59 -19.21 0.70
C GLY A 23 -14.27 -17.98 0.12
N TYR A 24 -13.49 -16.96 -0.29
CA TYR A 24 -14.02 -15.76 -0.92
C TYR A 24 -14.77 -16.04 -2.21
N MET A 25 -14.26 -16.97 -3.03
CA MET A 25 -14.89 -17.32 -4.31
C MET A 25 -16.11 -18.23 -4.16
N THR A 26 -16.20 -19.04 -3.10
CA THR A 26 -17.26 -20.06 -2.94
C THR A 26 -18.36 -19.68 -1.96
N VAL A 27 -18.04 -19.00 -0.86
CA VAL A 27 -19.01 -18.68 0.20
C VAL A 27 -20.16 -17.82 -0.34
N GLY A 28 -21.40 -18.32 -0.21
CA GLY A 28 -22.64 -17.67 -0.65
C GLY A 28 -22.79 -17.50 -2.15
N VAL A 29 -22.16 -18.36 -2.93
CA VAL A 29 -22.41 -18.50 -4.36
C VAL A 29 -23.37 -19.66 -4.59
N HIS A 30 -24.41 -19.45 -5.43
CA HIS A 30 -25.35 -20.50 -5.80
C HIS A 30 -24.75 -21.30 -6.95
N PHE A 31 -24.37 -22.54 -6.67
CA PHE A 31 -23.78 -23.46 -7.66
C PHE A 31 -24.81 -24.10 -8.57
N ASP A 32 -26.08 -24.14 -8.15
CA ASP A 32 -27.18 -24.81 -8.90
C ASP A 32 -27.57 -24.04 -10.16
N ASN A 33 -27.27 -22.74 -10.26
CA ASN A 33 -27.60 -21.92 -11.41
C ASN A 33 -26.35 -21.40 -12.09
N GLN A 34 -26.01 -21.94 -13.25
CA GLN A 34 -24.83 -21.59 -14.04
C GLN A 34 -24.75 -20.09 -14.38
N LYS A 35 -25.88 -19.42 -14.62
CA LYS A 35 -25.91 -17.97 -14.92
C LYS A 35 -25.56 -17.15 -13.69
N LEU A 36 -26.11 -17.51 -12.51
CA LEU A 36 -25.79 -16.82 -11.25
C LEU A 36 -24.33 -17.07 -10.84
N PHE A 37 -23.84 -18.28 -11.05
CA PHE A 37 -22.42 -18.59 -10.82
C PHE A 37 -21.50 -17.75 -11.70
N ALA A 38 -21.74 -17.70 -13.01
CA ALA A 38 -20.94 -16.90 -13.95
C ALA A 38 -20.98 -15.39 -13.59
N TYR A 39 -22.14 -14.88 -13.21
CA TYR A 39 -22.29 -13.48 -12.75
C TYR A 39 -21.50 -13.21 -11.48
N ALA A 40 -21.58 -14.09 -10.48
CA ALA A 40 -20.82 -13.98 -9.24
C ALA A 40 -19.30 -13.99 -9.50
N MET A 41 -18.82 -14.88 -10.37
CA MET A 41 -17.41 -14.95 -10.76
C MET A 41 -16.93 -13.67 -11.46
N ARG A 42 -17.76 -13.13 -12.36
CA ARG A 42 -17.45 -11.88 -13.08
C ARG A 42 -17.25 -10.69 -12.13
N ILE A 43 -17.95 -10.64 -11.00
CA ILE A 43 -17.82 -9.57 -10.00
C ILE A 43 -16.67 -9.86 -9.03
N ARG A 44 -16.54 -11.10 -8.53
CA ARG A 44 -15.59 -11.44 -7.47
C ARG A 44 -14.16 -11.55 -7.96
N THR A 45 -13.94 -12.01 -9.19
CA THR A 45 -12.59 -12.19 -9.73
C THR A 45 -11.80 -10.87 -9.80
N PRO A 46 -12.33 -9.77 -10.35
CA PRO A 46 -11.59 -8.48 -10.33
C PRO A 46 -11.31 -7.98 -8.92
N LYS A 47 -12.25 -8.12 -7.99
CA LYS A 47 -12.07 -7.74 -6.59
C LYS A 47 -10.95 -8.53 -5.92
N LEU A 48 -10.93 -9.85 -6.12
CA LEU A 48 -9.87 -10.72 -5.58
C LEU A 48 -8.50 -10.33 -6.16
N ILE A 49 -8.41 -10.12 -7.46
CA ILE A 49 -7.16 -9.70 -8.12
C ILE A 49 -6.71 -8.35 -7.57
N ALA A 50 -7.62 -7.38 -7.40
CA ALA A 50 -7.29 -6.08 -6.80
C ALA A 50 -6.72 -6.22 -5.39
N MET A 51 -7.32 -7.07 -4.53
CA MET A 51 -6.81 -7.33 -3.18
C MET A 51 -5.41 -7.95 -3.20
N LEU A 52 -5.15 -8.89 -4.10
CA LEU A 52 -3.83 -9.52 -4.26
C LEU A 52 -2.76 -8.51 -4.71
N ILE A 53 -3.10 -7.67 -5.70
CA ILE A 53 -2.21 -6.60 -6.22
C ILE A 53 -1.91 -5.58 -5.12
N THR A 54 -2.94 -5.12 -4.41
CA THR A 54 -2.81 -4.14 -3.32
C THR A 54 -1.94 -4.69 -2.18
N ALA A 55 -2.17 -5.94 -1.77
CA ALA A 55 -1.36 -6.62 -0.76
C ALA A 55 0.10 -6.73 -1.18
N PHE A 56 0.36 -7.07 -2.45
CA PHE A 56 1.71 -7.14 -3.00
C PHE A 56 2.40 -5.77 -2.97
N ALA A 57 1.73 -4.73 -3.45
CA ALA A 57 2.28 -3.38 -3.51
C ALA A 57 2.57 -2.81 -2.12
N ILE A 58 1.56 -2.77 -1.24
CA ILE A 58 1.69 -2.19 0.11
C ILE A 58 2.62 -3.03 1.00
N GLY A 59 2.53 -4.37 0.92
CA GLY A 59 3.36 -5.28 1.70
C GLY A 59 4.84 -5.16 1.36
N SER A 60 5.16 -5.12 0.06
CA SER A 60 6.53 -4.93 -0.41
C SER A 60 7.07 -3.55 -0.06
N ALA A 61 6.29 -2.49 -0.36
CA ALA A 61 6.66 -1.11 -0.07
C ALA A 61 6.95 -0.88 1.42
N SER A 62 6.12 -1.44 2.31
CA SER A 62 6.25 -1.23 3.75
C SER A 62 7.50 -1.88 4.33
N ILE A 63 7.84 -3.11 3.95
CA ILE A 63 9.08 -3.77 4.39
C ILE A 63 10.31 -3.02 3.88
N VAL A 64 10.33 -2.66 2.58
CA VAL A 64 11.45 -1.91 1.98
C VAL A 64 11.63 -0.58 2.69
N PHE A 65 10.56 0.17 2.90
CA PHE A 65 10.58 1.47 3.54
C PHE A 65 11.04 1.41 5.00
N GLN A 66 10.49 0.49 5.81
CA GLN A 66 10.92 0.26 7.18
C GLN A 66 12.41 -0.10 7.27
N SER A 67 12.91 -0.83 6.28
CA SER A 67 14.32 -1.23 6.22
C SER A 67 15.23 -0.07 5.86
N ILE A 68 14.81 0.81 4.92
CA ILE A 68 15.54 2.03 4.56
C ILE A 68 15.68 2.97 5.77
N ILE A 69 14.59 3.12 6.54
CA ILE A 69 14.56 4.00 7.73
C ILE A 69 15.19 3.32 8.95
N ASN A 70 15.39 2.02 8.88
CA ASN A 70 15.80 1.19 10.02
C ASN A 70 14.84 1.34 11.22
N ASN A 71 13.54 1.42 10.94
CA ASN A 71 12.49 1.56 11.95
C ASN A 71 11.24 0.79 11.54
N THR A 72 10.73 -0.05 12.44
CA THR A 72 9.60 -0.96 12.19
C THR A 72 8.23 -0.32 12.34
N ILE A 73 8.14 0.88 12.91
CA ILE A 73 6.88 1.60 13.12
C ILE A 73 6.56 2.50 11.93
N VAL A 74 7.59 3.03 11.27
CA VAL A 74 7.43 4.01 10.20
C VAL A 74 7.03 3.33 8.90
N THR A 75 5.96 3.80 8.29
CA THR A 75 5.50 3.34 6.96
C THR A 75 5.32 4.52 6.01
N PRO A 76 5.27 4.29 4.70
CA PRO A 76 5.08 5.36 3.72
C PRO A 76 3.83 6.22 3.99
N CYS A 77 2.72 5.57 4.37
CA CYS A 77 1.45 6.24 4.67
C CYS A 77 1.57 7.23 5.84
N LEU A 78 2.33 6.88 6.90
CA LEU A 78 2.56 7.76 8.05
C LEU A 78 3.39 9.01 7.70
N LEU A 79 4.11 9.00 6.60
CA LEU A 79 4.81 10.17 6.08
C LEU A 79 3.96 11.04 5.14
N GLY A 80 2.66 10.75 5.03
CA GLY A 80 1.73 11.55 4.24
C GLY A 80 1.63 11.17 2.77
N MET A 81 2.09 9.99 2.36
CA MET A 81 1.92 9.55 0.96
C MET A 81 0.45 9.40 0.57
N ASP A 82 -0.40 8.94 1.49
CA ASP A 82 -1.85 8.84 1.26
C ASP A 82 -2.49 10.23 1.10
N GLN A 83 -2.07 11.21 1.92
CA GLN A 83 -2.56 12.58 1.82
C GLN A 83 -2.06 13.30 0.57
N LEU A 84 -0.83 13.00 0.15
CA LEU A 84 -0.29 13.51 -1.12
C LEU A 84 -1.10 12.97 -2.30
N TYR A 85 -1.45 11.67 -2.31
CA TYR A 85 -2.33 11.10 -3.33
C TYR A 85 -3.68 11.83 -3.34
N SER A 86 -4.33 11.94 -2.17
CA SER A 86 -5.63 12.61 -2.04
C SER A 86 -5.58 14.05 -2.53
N LEU A 87 -4.51 14.79 -2.23
CA LEU A 87 -4.30 16.14 -2.73
C LEU A 87 -4.15 16.19 -4.25
N ILE A 88 -3.32 15.30 -4.83
CA ILE A 88 -3.07 15.25 -6.29
C ILE A 88 -4.38 14.92 -7.01
N HIS A 89 -5.09 13.88 -6.57
CA HIS A 89 -6.36 13.47 -7.14
C HIS A 89 -7.40 14.60 -7.08
N THR A 90 -7.54 15.26 -5.91
CA THR A 90 -8.41 16.45 -5.75
C THR A 90 -8.00 17.58 -6.68
N ALA A 91 -6.71 17.87 -6.83
CA ALA A 91 -6.22 18.93 -7.69
C ALA A 91 -6.47 18.63 -9.18
N VAL A 92 -6.31 17.38 -9.60
CA VAL A 92 -6.62 16.93 -10.97
C VAL A 92 -8.11 17.13 -11.27
N PHE A 93 -9.00 16.72 -10.36
CA PHE A 93 -10.45 16.93 -10.50
C PHE A 93 -10.82 18.41 -10.50
N PHE A 94 -10.24 19.20 -9.61
CA PHE A 94 -10.49 20.64 -9.51
C PHE A 94 -10.08 21.42 -10.77
N VAL A 95 -8.94 21.09 -11.36
CA VAL A 95 -8.41 21.77 -12.55
C VAL A 95 -9.08 21.29 -13.84
N ALA A 96 -9.30 19.98 -13.93
CA ALA A 96 -9.86 19.37 -15.14
C ALA A 96 -11.39 19.48 -15.21
N GLY A 97 -12.08 19.52 -14.05
CA GLY A 97 -13.53 19.44 -13.94
C GLY A 97 -14.07 18.02 -14.09
N SER A 98 -15.23 17.74 -13.48
CA SER A 98 -15.85 16.40 -13.48
C SER A 98 -16.28 15.90 -14.86
N GLY A 99 -16.50 16.79 -15.83
CA GLY A 99 -16.85 16.46 -17.22
C GLY A 99 -15.68 16.29 -18.16
N SER A 100 -14.44 16.40 -17.70
CA SER A 100 -13.25 16.27 -18.54
C SER A 100 -12.96 14.83 -18.93
N PHE A 101 -12.18 14.66 -20.02
CA PHE A 101 -11.70 13.34 -20.44
C PHE A 101 -10.93 12.64 -19.31
N LEU A 102 -10.19 13.37 -18.49
CA LEU A 102 -9.46 12.83 -17.33
C LEU A 102 -10.40 12.31 -16.26
N ALA A 103 -11.47 13.03 -15.93
CA ALA A 103 -12.42 12.59 -14.90
C ALA A 103 -13.28 11.39 -15.36
N VAL A 104 -13.62 11.33 -16.65
CA VAL A 104 -14.46 10.26 -17.22
C VAL A 104 -13.67 8.99 -17.52
N ASN A 105 -12.37 9.11 -17.87
CA ASN A 105 -11.54 7.97 -18.24
C ASN A 105 -10.65 7.52 -17.08
N ALA A 106 -11.13 6.54 -16.32
CA ALA A 106 -10.44 5.99 -15.15
C ALA A 106 -8.98 5.54 -15.40
N ASN A 107 -8.65 5.09 -16.62
CA ASN A 107 -7.27 4.72 -16.97
C ASN A 107 -6.37 5.95 -17.12
N ALA A 108 -6.92 7.04 -17.69
CA ALA A 108 -6.18 8.29 -17.84
C ALA A 108 -5.92 8.94 -16.47
N THR A 109 -6.94 8.99 -15.60
CA THR A 109 -6.82 9.47 -14.22
C THR A 109 -5.77 8.66 -13.45
N PHE A 110 -5.86 7.34 -13.50
CA PHE A 110 -4.88 6.45 -12.87
C PHE A 110 -3.45 6.73 -13.34
N ALA A 111 -3.23 6.89 -14.66
CA ALA A 111 -1.91 7.15 -15.21
C ALA A 111 -1.37 8.52 -14.79
N VAL A 112 -2.22 9.55 -14.77
CA VAL A 112 -1.86 10.92 -14.34
C VAL A 112 -1.53 10.94 -12.84
N ASP A 113 -2.39 10.38 -11.99
CA ASP A 113 -2.17 10.28 -10.55
C ASP A 113 -0.87 9.54 -10.23
N LEU A 114 -0.63 8.41 -10.90
CA LEU A 114 0.59 7.62 -10.76
C LEU A 114 1.85 8.41 -11.16
N ALA A 115 1.80 9.10 -12.30
CA ALA A 115 2.92 9.88 -12.81
C ALA A 115 3.24 11.08 -11.91
N ILE A 116 2.23 11.86 -11.52
CA ILE A 116 2.40 13.03 -10.67
C ILE A 116 2.85 12.60 -9.27
N MET A 117 2.16 11.62 -8.66
CA MET A 117 2.53 11.12 -7.34
C MET A 117 3.93 10.51 -7.34
N GLY A 118 4.27 9.71 -8.37
CA GLY A 118 5.59 9.14 -8.52
C GLY A 118 6.70 10.19 -8.59
N ALA A 119 6.50 11.25 -9.37
CA ALA A 119 7.45 12.34 -9.50
C ALA A 119 7.55 13.17 -8.21
N VAL A 120 6.43 13.70 -7.73
CA VAL A 120 6.38 14.62 -6.58
C VAL A 120 6.87 13.94 -5.30
N ALA A 121 6.35 12.75 -4.99
CA ALA A 121 6.74 12.02 -3.79
C ALA A 121 8.23 11.63 -3.83
N THR A 122 8.74 11.19 -4.97
CA THR A 122 10.17 10.85 -5.11
C THR A 122 11.06 12.07 -4.83
N VAL A 123 10.72 13.23 -5.37
CA VAL A 123 11.48 14.47 -5.13
C VAL A 123 11.41 14.85 -3.67
N ILE A 124 10.22 14.93 -3.07
CA ILE A 124 10.02 15.34 -1.68
C ILE A 124 10.77 14.40 -0.73
N TYR A 125 10.54 13.09 -0.82
CA TYR A 125 11.11 12.13 0.12
C TYR A 125 12.60 11.92 -0.09
N SER A 126 13.12 11.96 -1.33
CA SER A 126 14.56 11.91 -1.57
C SER A 126 15.29 13.13 -0.98
N TYR A 127 14.69 14.32 -1.11
CA TYR A 127 15.22 15.54 -0.48
C TYR A 127 15.17 15.45 1.04
N LEU A 128 14.03 15.01 1.60
CA LEU A 128 13.82 14.84 3.03
C LEU A 128 14.88 13.91 3.65
N PHE A 129 15.05 12.71 3.10
CA PHE A 129 16.02 11.74 3.62
C PHE A 129 17.45 12.24 3.55
N ARG A 130 17.81 12.95 2.48
CA ARG A 130 19.15 13.56 2.34
C ARG A 130 19.38 14.66 3.39
N LYS A 131 18.38 15.52 3.62
CA LYS A 131 18.51 16.68 4.51
C LYS A 131 18.52 16.30 6.00
N THR A 132 17.80 15.24 6.36
CA THR A 132 17.70 14.75 7.75
C THR A 132 18.83 13.80 8.16
N ASN A 133 19.79 13.52 7.25
CA ASN A 133 20.84 12.52 7.47
C ASN A 133 20.29 11.17 7.97
N HIS A 134 19.12 10.77 7.47
CA HIS A 134 18.40 9.54 7.87
C HIS A 134 17.97 9.50 9.35
N ASN A 135 17.93 10.64 10.04
CA ASN A 135 17.45 10.69 11.41
C ASN A 135 15.92 10.46 11.45
N VAL A 136 15.53 9.33 12.04
CA VAL A 136 14.13 8.85 12.05
C VAL A 136 13.18 9.84 12.71
N LEU A 137 13.59 10.50 13.81
CA LEU A 137 12.75 11.48 14.53
C LEU A 137 12.43 12.68 13.64
N TYR A 138 13.44 13.23 12.96
CA TYR A 138 13.23 14.35 12.02
C TYR A 138 12.39 13.94 10.82
N VAL A 139 12.60 12.73 10.29
CA VAL A 139 11.79 12.20 9.18
C VAL A 139 10.33 12.09 9.58
N LEU A 140 10.02 11.56 10.76
CA LEU A 140 8.65 11.47 11.29
C LEU A 140 8.02 12.84 11.51
N LEU A 141 8.76 13.75 12.16
CA LEU A 141 8.26 15.10 12.45
C LEU A 141 7.92 15.85 11.16
N ILE A 142 8.82 15.84 10.18
CA ILE A 142 8.57 16.49 8.89
C ILE A 142 7.45 15.76 8.13
N GLY A 143 7.38 14.43 8.21
CA GLY A 143 6.29 13.64 7.62
C GLY A 143 4.92 14.03 8.16
N THR A 144 4.77 14.21 9.48
CA THR A 144 3.50 14.67 10.09
C THR A 144 3.15 16.10 9.67
N VAL A 145 4.12 16.99 9.55
CA VAL A 145 3.93 18.36 9.05
C VAL A 145 3.49 18.33 7.57
N LEU A 146 4.13 17.53 6.73
CA LEU A 146 3.74 17.35 5.33
C LEU A 146 2.32 16.78 5.20
N THR A 147 1.98 15.78 6.01
CA THR A 147 0.62 15.21 6.05
C THR A 147 -0.42 16.29 6.33
N SER A 148 -0.19 17.12 7.36
CA SER A 148 -1.10 18.23 7.72
C SER A 148 -1.14 19.29 6.64
N PHE A 149 -0.02 19.60 6.00
CA PHE A 149 0.08 20.57 4.92
C PHE A 149 -0.72 20.10 3.68
N PHE A 150 -0.53 18.86 3.24
CA PHE A 150 -1.28 18.30 2.11
C PHE A 150 -2.78 18.24 2.40
N SER A 151 -3.16 17.81 3.61
CA SER A 151 -4.55 17.78 4.04
C SER A 151 -5.20 19.17 4.07
N SER A 152 -4.47 20.19 4.51
CA SER A 152 -4.96 21.57 4.55
C SER A 152 -5.22 22.13 3.14
N ILE A 153 -4.29 21.89 2.19
CA ILE A 153 -4.48 22.30 0.80
C ILE A 153 -5.67 21.54 0.19
N GLN A 154 -5.74 20.23 0.37
CA GLN A 154 -6.86 19.42 -0.12
C GLN A 154 -8.20 19.94 0.40
N THR A 155 -8.31 20.19 1.72
CA THR A 155 -9.51 20.73 2.34
C THR A 155 -9.87 22.10 1.78
N THR A 156 -8.90 22.94 1.46
CA THR A 156 -9.13 24.24 0.85
C THR A 156 -9.70 24.09 -0.56
N LEU A 157 -9.13 23.20 -1.38
CA LEU A 157 -9.63 22.92 -2.74
C LEU A 157 -11.06 22.40 -2.71
N THR A 158 -11.36 21.43 -1.82
CA THR A 158 -12.70 20.83 -1.71
C THR A 158 -13.77 21.82 -1.25
N ARG A 159 -13.41 22.87 -0.47
CA ARG A 159 -14.34 23.91 -0.06
C ARG A 159 -14.75 24.86 -1.18
N VAL A 160 -13.93 24.99 -2.21
CA VAL A 160 -14.19 25.87 -3.37
C VAL A 160 -14.79 25.09 -4.54
N MET A 161 -14.75 23.76 -4.48
CA MET A 161 -15.25 22.85 -5.51
C MET A 161 -16.79 22.86 -5.56
N ASP A 162 -17.36 22.63 -6.75
CA ASP A 162 -18.81 22.42 -6.91
C ASP A 162 -19.26 21.20 -6.09
N PRO A 163 -20.41 21.26 -5.38
CA PRO A 163 -20.91 20.16 -4.56
C PRO A 163 -21.05 18.82 -5.31
N ASN A 164 -21.48 18.85 -6.58
CA ASN A 164 -21.62 17.64 -7.38
C ASN A 164 -20.27 17.01 -7.74
N GLU A 165 -19.25 17.84 -7.97
CA GLU A 165 -17.89 17.40 -8.20
C GLU A 165 -17.28 16.81 -6.93
N TYR A 166 -17.56 17.42 -5.78
CA TYR A 166 -17.12 16.95 -4.48
C TYR A 166 -17.70 15.56 -4.13
N ASP A 167 -18.99 15.32 -4.38
CA ASP A 167 -19.60 14.01 -4.14
C ASP A 167 -18.97 12.90 -4.99
N THR A 168 -18.62 13.20 -6.24
CA THR A 168 -17.91 12.28 -7.13
C THR A 168 -16.51 11.99 -6.59
N LEU A 169 -15.76 13.02 -6.20
CA LEU A 169 -14.43 12.91 -5.62
C LEU A 169 -14.42 12.08 -4.33
N LEU A 170 -15.42 12.25 -3.46
CA LEU A 170 -15.52 11.51 -2.20
C LEU A 170 -15.60 9.99 -2.42
N THR A 171 -16.33 9.56 -3.45
CA THR A 171 -16.44 8.13 -3.77
C THR A 171 -15.10 7.53 -4.19
N ASP A 172 -14.25 8.29 -4.88
CA ASP A 172 -12.94 7.84 -5.35
C ASP A 172 -11.87 7.88 -4.24
N LEU A 173 -12.01 8.80 -3.28
CA LEU A 173 -11.09 8.92 -2.14
C LEU A 173 -11.33 7.88 -1.02
N VAL A 174 -12.49 7.23 -1.00
CA VAL A 174 -12.77 6.15 -0.03
C VAL A 174 -12.26 4.82 -0.59
N ALA A 175 -11.25 4.26 0.06
CA ALA A 175 -10.69 2.99 -0.39
C ALA A 175 -11.72 1.85 -0.36
N SER A 176 -11.99 1.31 -1.54
CA SER A 176 -13.00 0.27 -1.76
C SER A 176 -12.58 -0.72 -2.84
N PHE A 177 -12.92 -1.99 -2.62
CA PHE A 177 -12.78 -3.05 -3.62
C PHE A 177 -14.10 -3.33 -4.36
N SER A 178 -15.15 -2.52 -4.15
CA SER A 178 -16.49 -2.78 -4.70
C SER A 178 -16.59 -2.47 -6.19
N ASN A 179 -15.93 -1.41 -6.67
CA ASN A 179 -15.98 -0.93 -8.05
C ASN A 179 -14.60 -0.93 -8.70
N VAL A 180 -14.03 -2.11 -8.92
CA VAL A 180 -12.70 -2.21 -9.53
C VAL A 180 -12.80 -2.31 -11.05
N ASN A 181 -12.14 -1.39 -11.75
CA ASN A 181 -12.04 -1.40 -13.21
C ASN A 181 -10.99 -2.42 -13.69
N SER A 182 -11.40 -3.38 -14.50
CA SER A 182 -10.52 -4.45 -15.00
C SER A 182 -9.35 -3.93 -15.83
N ALA A 183 -9.48 -2.80 -16.53
CA ALA A 183 -8.40 -2.20 -17.32
C ALA A 183 -7.30 -1.63 -16.40
N ILE A 184 -7.69 -1.00 -15.26
CA ILE A 184 -6.75 -0.50 -14.26
C ILE A 184 -5.98 -1.67 -13.63
N LEU A 185 -6.62 -2.84 -13.41
CA LEU A 185 -5.92 -4.02 -12.88
C LEU A 185 -4.76 -4.46 -13.76
N VAL A 186 -4.99 -4.55 -15.08
CA VAL A 186 -3.94 -4.94 -16.03
C VAL A 186 -2.80 -3.93 -16.01
N LEU A 187 -3.12 -2.63 -16.03
CA LEU A 187 -2.13 -1.56 -15.98
C LEU A 187 -1.34 -1.59 -14.66
N SER A 188 -2.01 -1.80 -13.54
CA SER A 188 -1.37 -1.93 -12.21
C SER A 188 -0.40 -3.12 -12.16
N VAL A 189 -0.79 -4.28 -12.68
CA VAL A 189 0.11 -5.45 -12.75
C VAL A 189 1.32 -5.15 -13.60
N ALA A 190 1.13 -4.51 -14.76
CA ALA A 190 2.24 -4.14 -15.65
C ALA A 190 3.23 -3.17 -14.97
N VAL A 191 2.70 -2.13 -14.29
CA VAL A 191 3.53 -1.17 -13.53
C VAL A 191 4.29 -1.86 -12.40
N LEU A 192 3.61 -2.68 -11.58
CA LEU A 192 4.26 -3.37 -10.46
C LEU A 192 5.33 -4.37 -10.93
N ALA A 193 5.07 -5.10 -12.01
CA ALA A 193 6.04 -6.01 -12.60
C ALA A 193 7.27 -5.25 -13.14
N LEU A 194 7.05 -4.12 -13.82
CA LEU A 194 8.12 -3.25 -14.31
C LEU A 194 8.96 -2.70 -13.15
N VAL A 195 8.32 -2.19 -12.09
CA VAL A 195 8.99 -1.69 -10.89
C VAL A 195 9.78 -2.80 -10.20
N ALA A 196 9.19 -3.99 -10.00
CA ALA A 196 9.87 -5.13 -9.40
C ALA A 196 11.11 -5.55 -10.20
N PHE A 197 11.00 -5.57 -11.51
CA PHE A 197 12.11 -5.89 -12.41
C PHE A 197 13.21 -4.82 -12.40
N ALA A 198 12.82 -3.54 -12.49
CA ALA A 198 13.75 -2.42 -12.52
C ALA A 198 14.58 -2.30 -11.24
N PHE A 199 13.98 -2.58 -10.08
CA PHE A 199 14.62 -2.42 -8.76
C PHE A 199 15.08 -3.74 -8.14
N ARG A 200 15.09 -4.86 -8.89
CA ARG A 200 15.50 -6.18 -8.38
C ARG A 200 16.90 -6.21 -7.78
N LYS A 201 17.84 -5.43 -8.34
CA LYS A 201 19.22 -5.36 -7.84
C LYS A 201 19.28 -4.66 -6.48
N GLU A 202 18.60 -3.54 -6.35
CA GLU A 202 18.51 -2.75 -5.13
C GLU A 202 17.77 -3.51 -4.02
N LEU A 203 16.72 -4.26 -4.38
CA LEU A 203 16.01 -5.14 -3.44
C LEU A 203 16.91 -6.26 -2.89
N ALA A 204 17.82 -6.81 -3.70
CA ALA A 204 18.79 -7.80 -3.26
C ALA A 204 19.85 -7.22 -2.30
N LEU A 205 20.08 -5.90 -2.35
CA LEU A 205 21.03 -5.20 -1.49
C LEU A 205 20.43 -4.77 -0.15
N LEU A 206 19.12 -4.95 0.09
CA LEU A 206 18.47 -4.53 1.34
C LEU A 206 19.12 -5.12 2.60
N ASP A 207 19.54 -6.38 2.55
CA ASP A 207 20.22 -7.03 3.68
C ASP A 207 21.56 -6.34 4.02
N VAL A 208 22.23 -5.74 3.03
CA VAL A 208 23.48 -4.97 3.21
C VAL A 208 23.19 -3.55 3.67
N LEU A 209 22.18 -2.90 3.10
CA LEU A 209 21.82 -1.51 3.45
C LEU A 209 21.41 -1.36 4.92
N THR A 210 20.78 -2.37 5.50
CA THR A 210 20.37 -2.37 6.92
C THR A 210 21.52 -2.52 7.91
N LEU A 211 22.74 -2.83 7.45
CA LEU A 211 23.94 -2.79 8.29
C LEU A 211 24.40 -1.38 8.63
N GLY A 212 23.85 -0.37 7.93
CA GLY A 212 24.21 1.04 8.07
C GLY A 212 25.06 1.57 6.92
N LYS A 213 25.13 2.92 6.82
CA LYS A 213 25.75 3.61 5.69
C LYS A 213 27.21 3.25 5.51
N ASP A 214 27.99 3.35 6.60
CA ASP A 214 29.45 3.16 6.55
C ASP A 214 29.81 1.72 6.17
N GLN A 215 29.09 0.74 6.71
CA GLN A 215 29.31 -0.67 6.40
C GLN A 215 28.91 -1.00 4.96
N ALA A 216 27.80 -0.46 4.47
CA ALA A 216 27.36 -0.65 3.09
C ALA A 216 28.37 -0.08 2.08
N ILE A 217 28.93 1.12 2.37
CA ILE A 217 29.98 1.73 1.54
C ILE A 217 31.24 0.88 1.54
N ASN A 218 31.69 0.38 2.71
CA ASN A 218 32.84 -0.49 2.82
C ASN A 218 32.68 -1.82 2.03
N LEU A 219 31.44 -2.26 1.88
CA LEU A 219 31.09 -3.43 1.04
C LEU A 219 30.92 -3.08 -0.45
N GLY A 220 31.23 -1.84 -0.85
CA GLY A 220 31.20 -1.38 -2.25
C GLY A 220 29.82 -0.96 -2.77
N VAL A 221 28.83 -0.74 -1.88
CA VAL A 221 27.50 -0.31 -2.27
C VAL A 221 27.41 1.21 -2.32
N ASP A 222 26.95 1.78 -3.44
CA ASP A 222 26.58 3.21 -3.52
C ASP A 222 25.27 3.42 -2.74
N TYR A 223 25.41 3.64 -1.43
CA TYR A 223 24.30 3.74 -0.47
C TYR A 223 23.27 4.78 -0.88
N ASP A 224 23.70 6.01 -1.17
CA ASP A 224 22.78 7.12 -1.42
C ASP A 224 22.00 6.94 -2.75
N ARG A 225 22.62 6.35 -3.78
CA ARG A 225 21.95 6.01 -5.03
C ARG A 225 20.94 4.86 -4.83
N CYS A 226 21.35 3.84 -4.07
CA CYS A 226 20.48 2.69 -3.79
C CYS A 226 19.23 3.12 -3.01
N ILE A 227 19.37 3.94 -1.96
CA ILE A 227 18.27 4.49 -1.17
C ILE A 227 17.31 5.30 -2.05
N ARG A 228 17.80 6.22 -2.90
CA ARG A 228 16.95 7.01 -3.79
C ARG A 228 16.14 6.13 -4.75
N ARG A 229 16.77 5.09 -5.32
CA ARG A 229 16.11 4.15 -6.22
C ARG A 229 15.03 3.33 -5.49
N LEU A 230 15.34 2.83 -4.30
CA LEU A 230 14.37 2.11 -3.48
C LEU A 230 13.20 2.99 -3.05
N LEU A 231 13.45 4.27 -2.70
CA LEU A 231 12.38 5.23 -2.41
C LEU A 231 11.46 5.47 -3.61
N LEU A 232 12.02 5.59 -4.82
CA LEU A 232 11.22 5.67 -6.04
C LEU A 232 10.37 4.40 -6.22
N GLY A 233 10.95 3.22 -6.01
CA GLY A 233 10.21 1.95 -6.08
C GLY A 233 9.06 1.88 -5.07
N VAL A 234 9.33 2.26 -3.82
CA VAL A 234 8.31 2.34 -2.75
C VAL A 234 7.18 3.29 -3.12
N THR A 235 7.54 4.49 -3.61
CA THR A 235 6.55 5.49 -4.03
C THR A 235 5.66 4.96 -5.15
N LEU A 236 6.25 4.33 -6.17
CA LEU A 236 5.48 3.76 -7.29
C LEU A 236 4.58 2.60 -6.84
N TYR A 237 5.02 1.76 -5.90
CA TYR A 237 4.18 0.72 -5.31
C TYR A 237 2.98 1.30 -4.58
N ILE A 238 3.20 2.28 -3.71
CA ILE A 238 2.10 2.93 -2.96
C ILE A 238 1.19 3.69 -3.93
N ALA A 239 1.74 4.47 -4.87
CA ALA A 239 0.96 5.19 -5.86
C ALA A 239 0.06 4.26 -6.69
N THR A 240 0.58 3.11 -7.13
CA THR A 240 -0.20 2.11 -7.86
C THR A 240 -1.34 1.55 -7.02
N ALA A 241 -1.09 1.20 -5.75
CA ALA A 241 -2.11 0.67 -4.86
C ALA A 241 -3.19 1.72 -4.55
N THR A 242 -2.79 2.95 -4.19
CA THR A 242 -3.72 4.02 -3.83
C THR A 242 -4.53 4.53 -5.03
N ALA A 243 -3.93 4.64 -6.21
CA ALA A 243 -4.65 5.04 -7.42
C ALA A 243 -5.62 3.96 -7.93
N MET A 244 -5.41 2.67 -7.56
CA MET A 244 -6.29 1.58 -7.96
C MET A 244 -7.51 1.40 -7.05
N VAL A 245 -7.32 1.52 -5.74
CA VAL A 245 -8.37 1.18 -4.74
C VAL A 245 -8.62 2.27 -3.70
N GLY A 246 -7.87 3.36 -3.75
CA GLY A 246 -7.88 4.41 -2.73
C GLY A 246 -6.88 4.18 -1.59
N PRO A 247 -6.69 5.17 -0.70
CA PRO A 247 -5.71 5.13 0.38
C PRO A 247 -6.07 4.11 1.47
N LEU A 248 -5.13 3.24 1.83
CA LEU A 248 -5.27 2.21 2.87
C LEU A 248 -4.28 2.46 4.00
N ALA A 249 -4.60 3.44 4.85
CA ALA A 249 -3.78 3.78 6.00
C ALA A 249 -3.60 2.58 6.94
N PHE A 250 -2.43 2.51 7.60
CA PHE A 250 -2.05 1.47 8.56
C PHE A 250 -1.94 0.03 8.05
N LEU A 251 -2.48 -0.33 6.88
CA LEU A 251 -2.36 -1.70 6.35
C LEU A 251 -0.89 -2.14 6.32
N GLY A 252 -0.03 -1.30 5.75
CA GLY A 252 1.40 -1.58 5.65
C GLY A 252 2.08 -1.78 7.00
N LEU A 253 1.68 -1.00 8.02
CA LEU A 253 2.18 -1.14 9.39
C LEU A 253 1.84 -2.51 9.98
N ILE A 254 0.56 -2.89 9.88
CA ILE A 254 0.06 -4.16 10.44
C ILE A 254 0.81 -5.33 9.79
N ILE A 255 0.76 -5.42 8.46
CA ILE A 255 1.27 -6.60 7.75
C ILE A 255 2.79 -6.73 7.81
N ALA A 256 3.53 -5.63 7.78
CA ALA A 256 4.98 -5.65 7.92
C ALA A 256 5.41 -6.10 9.32
N ASN A 257 4.77 -5.57 10.38
CA ASN A 257 5.08 -5.98 11.74
C ASN A 257 4.66 -7.42 12.05
N LEU A 258 3.49 -7.88 11.57
CA LEU A 258 3.08 -9.29 11.69
C LEU A 258 4.09 -10.20 10.99
N SER A 259 4.56 -9.83 9.80
CA SER A 259 5.59 -10.60 9.09
C SER A 259 6.88 -10.72 9.91
N ARG A 260 7.38 -9.61 10.49
CA ARG A 260 8.59 -9.62 11.32
C ARG A 260 8.43 -10.45 12.60
N GLN A 261 7.30 -10.33 13.28
CA GLN A 261 7.03 -11.10 14.51
C GLN A 261 6.88 -12.59 14.22
N PHE A 262 6.23 -12.96 13.12
CA PHE A 262 5.98 -14.35 12.77
C PHE A 262 7.22 -15.06 12.24
N LEU A 263 7.95 -14.44 11.28
CA LEU A 263 9.09 -15.07 10.64
C LEU A 263 10.38 -14.99 11.46
N ARG A 264 10.58 -13.95 12.26
CA ARG A 264 11.77 -13.72 13.10
C ARG A 264 13.07 -13.91 12.31
N THR A 265 13.17 -13.31 11.14
CA THR A 265 14.30 -13.39 10.22
C THR A 265 14.81 -11.99 9.87
N TYR A 266 16.10 -11.92 9.47
CA TYR A 266 16.69 -10.70 8.93
C TYR A 266 16.63 -10.64 7.39
N ARG A 267 16.33 -11.77 6.72
CA ARG A 267 16.29 -11.84 5.25
C ARG A 267 15.07 -11.09 4.70
N HIS A 268 15.31 -9.99 4.00
CA HIS A 268 14.26 -9.15 3.45
C HIS A 268 13.38 -9.85 2.43
N SER A 269 13.93 -10.78 1.63
CA SER A 269 13.13 -11.59 0.71
C SER A 269 12.02 -12.37 1.42
N GLN A 270 12.32 -12.99 2.57
CA GLN A 270 11.32 -13.72 3.36
C GLN A 270 10.32 -12.77 4.04
N LEU A 271 10.81 -11.62 4.53
CA LEU A 271 9.96 -10.61 5.17
C LEU A 271 8.96 -9.98 4.18
N ILE A 272 9.42 -9.66 2.96
CA ILE A 272 8.56 -9.15 1.88
C ILE A 272 7.49 -10.20 1.54
N THR A 273 7.89 -11.45 1.28
CA THR A 273 6.93 -12.53 0.99
C THR A 273 5.92 -12.72 2.13
N GLY A 274 6.38 -12.71 3.37
CA GLY A 274 5.51 -12.83 4.54
C GLY A 274 4.55 -11.65 4.67
N SER A 275 5.00 -10.42 4.47
CA SER A 275 4.17 -9.22 4.52
C SER A 275 3.09 -9.23 3.43
N VAL A 276 3.45 -9.65 2.21
CA VAL A 276 2.51 -9.82 1.10
C VAL A 276 1.43 -10.85 1.44
N LEU A 277 1.82 -12.02 1.94
CA LEU A 277 0.87 -13.08 2.31
C LEU A 277 -0.04 -12.65 3.46
N PHE A 278 0.48 -11.97 4.49
CA PHE A 278 -0.36 -11.38 5.54
C PHE A 278 -1.32 -10.33 4.98
N GLY A 279 -0.85 -9.47 4.06
CA GLY A 279 -1.70 -8.49 3.38
C GLY A 279 -2.85 -9.14 2.62
N MET A 280 -2.57 -10.20 1.87
CA MET A 280 -3.60 -10.98 1.17
C MET A 280 -4.62 -11.56 2.14
N ALA A 281 -4.17 -12.19 3.23
CA ALA A 281 -5.06 -12.78 4.24
C ALA A 281 -5.94 -11.72 4.91
N VAL A 282 -5.37 -10.57 5.29
CA VAL A 282 -6.08 -9.46 5.94
C VAL A 282 -7.12 -8.83 5.01
N LEU A 283 -6.74 -8.55 3.75
CA LEU A 283 -7.65 -7.93 2.78
C LEU A 283 -8.79 -8.87 2.39
N ILE A 284 -8.50 -10.13 2.07
CA ILE A 284 -9.52 -11.10 1.66
C ILE A 284 -10.45 -11.42 2.84
N GLY A 285 -9.89 -11.65 4.03
CA GLY A 285 -10.66 -11.89 5.24
C GLY A 285 -11.51 -10.69 5.65
N GLY A 286 -10.94 -9.48 5.59
CA GLY A 286 -11.66 -8.23 5.86
C GLY A 286 -12.80 -8.00 4.87
N GLN A 287 -12.58 -8.23 3.57
CA GLN A 287 -13.61 -8.09 2.54
C GLN A 287 -14.73 -9.12 2.72
N LEU A 288 -14.41 -10.37 3.10
CA LEU A 288 -15.42 -11.38 3.45
C LEU A 288 -16.31 -10.93 4.60
N LEU A 289 -15.72 -10.34 5.66
CA LEU A 289 -16.47 -9.80 6.79
C LEU A 289 -17.38 -8.64 6.35
N VAL A 290 -16.87 -7.72 5.54
CA VAL A 290 -17.66 -6.61 4.98
C VAL A 290 -18.84 -7.13 4.17
N GLU A 291 -18.63 -8.10 3.31
CA GLU A 291 -19.69 -8.63 2.43
C GLU A 291 -20.72 -9.47 3.16
N ARG A 292 -20.33 -10.23 4.19
CA ARG A 292 -21.18 -11.24 4.83
C ARG A 292 -21.77 -10.81 6.16
N VAL A 293 -21.03 -10.03 6.94
CA VAL A 293 -21.48 -9.60 8.27
C VAL A 293 -22.05 -8.20 8.20
N PHE A 294 -21.38 -7.29 7.49
CA PHE A 294 -21.77 -5.87 7.42
C PHE A 294 -22.60 -5.52 6.18
N VAL A 295 -22.83 -6.45 5.28
CA VAL A 295 -23.66 -6.27 4.06
C VAL A 295 -23.32 -4.97 3.31
N TYR A 296 -22.01 -4.73 3.11
CA TYR A 296 -21.45 -3.53 2.45
C TYR A 296 -21.76 -2.17 3.14
N SER A 297 -22.26 -2.16 4.37
CA SER A 297 -22.57 -0.91 5.08
C SER A 297 -21.33 -0.10 5.46
N VAL A 298 -20.17 -0.75 5.54
CA VAL A 298 -18.89 -0.09 5.89
C VAL A 298 -17.79 -0.63 4.98
N PRO A 299 -16.96 0.23 4.36
CA PRO A 299 -15.84 -0.23 3.53
C PRO A 299 -14.74 -0.87 4.37
N VAL A 300 -13.98 -1.82 3.77
CA VAL A 300 -12.91 -2.55 4.45
C VAL A 300 -11.81 -1.62 5.00
N SER A 301 -11.59 -0.48 4.36
CA SER A 301 -10.61 0.54 4.80
C SER A 301 -10.87 1.05 6.22
N VAL A 302 -12.13 1.19 6.62
CA VAL A 302 -12.48 1.63 7.98
C VAL A 302 -12.01 0.62 9.03
N PHE A 303 -12.23 -0.68 8.79
CA PHE A 303 -11.74 -1.73 9.71
C PHE A 303 -10.22 -1.75 9.81
N ILE A 304 -9.54 -1.59 8.67
CA ILE A 304 -8.08 -1.54 8.62
C ILE A 304 -7.56 -0.30 9.35
N THR A 305 -8.19 0.86 9.16
CA THR A 305 -7.77 2.12 9.80
C THR A 305 -7.98 2.08 11.30
N VAL A 306 -9.15 1.65 11.77
CA VAL A 306 -9.45 1.54 13.20
C VAL A 306 -8.57 0.47 13.87
N GLY A 307 -8.55 -0.74 13.32
CA GLY A 307 -7.72 -1.82 13.84
C GLY A 307 -6.22 -1.50 13.80
N GLY A 308 -5.77 -0.84 12.75
CA GLY A 308 -4.38 -0.41 12.59
C GLY A 308 -4.00 0.72 13.53
N GLY A 309 -4.90 1.68 13.77
CA GLY A 309 -4.69 2.75 14.74
C GLY A 309 -4.54 2.20 16.18
N VAL A 310 -5.40 1.28 16.58
CA VAL A 310 -5.28 0.59 17.88
C VAL A 310 -3.97 -0.21 17.96
N TYR A 311 -3.63 -0.95 16.92
CA TYR A 311 -2.37 -1.70 16.87
C TYR A 311 -1.14 -0.78 16.91
N PHE A 312 -1.18 0.37 16.25
CA PHE A 312 -0.13 1.38 16.29
C PHE A 312 0.09 1.90 17.72
N LEU A 313 -0.99 2.26 18.43
CA LEU A 313 -0.92 2.68 19.84
C LEU A 313 -0.33 1.58 20.73
N TYR A 314 -0.75 0.34 20.52
CA TYR A 314 -0.17 -0.81 21.22
C TYR A 314 1.34 -0.94 21.01
N LEU A 315 1.81 -0.80 19.75
CA LEU A 315 3.25 -0.86 19.44
C LEU A 315 4.03 0.28 20.12
N LEU A 316 3.51 1.51 20.10
CA LEU A 316 4.15 2.66 20.75
C LEU A 316 4.30 2.47 22.26
N LEU A 317 3.24 1.97 22.92
CA LEU A 317 3.25 1.75 24.36
C LEU A 317 4.16 0.59 24.77
N THR A 318 4.29 -0.43 23.93
CA THR A 318 5.11 -1.61 24.21
C THR A 318 6.59 -1.36 23.99
N GLN A 319 6.96 -0.60 22.96
CA GLN A 319 8.38 -0.26 22.70
C GLN A 319 8.99 0.68 23.74
N ARG A 320 8.19 1.39 24.50
CA ARG A 320 8.66 2.27 25.60
C ARG A 320 9.23 1.49 26.79
N LYS A 321 9.04 0.17 26.84
CA LYS A 321 9.51 -0.72 27.93
C LYS A 321 10.77 -1.54 27.58
N ALA A 322 11.31 -1.39 26.38
CA ALA A 322 12.55 -2.01 25.94
C ALA A 322 13.64 -0.96 25.69
#